data_0f59e913a853334672de9876648b7c3e
#
_entry.id   0f59e913a853334672de9876648b7c3e
#
_cell.length_a   1.000
_cell.length_b   1.000
_cell.length_c   1.000
_cell.angle_alpha   90.00
_cell.angle_beta   90.00
_cell.angle_gamma   90.00
#
_symmetry.space_group_name_H-M   'P 1'
#
loop_
_entity.id
_entity.type
_entity.pdbx_description
1 polymer ?
#
loop_
_entity_poly.entity_id
_entity_poly.type
_entity_poly.pdbx_seq_one_letter_code
_entity_poly.pdbx_strand_id
1 'polypeptide(L)'
;NLLRVPSIVFAVNKLDALEDAAKPETSGQATTAFVNISHALTAFAKAAGIAVTAIVPISALKGHNVVESAEGWCGYQGESLLEILEELPATPPETDVPFAFPVQWVEKFSASSDTSQGRRIFWGRVATGSVQAGQQIKVLPSGQTATVAQVLRYTRQPGAVQAGHSAGVVLDREVDV
;
A
#
# COMPACT_ATOMS: atom_id res chain seq x y z
N ASN A 1 -10.99 -5.97 7.96
CA ASN A 1 -10.10 -5.32 6.99
C ASN A 1 -8.63 -5.60 7.35
N LEU A 2 -8.12 -6.77 6.90
CA LEU A 2 -6.75 -7.23 7.22
C LEU A 2 -5.66 -6.33 6.62
N LEU A 3 -5.93 -5.70 5.48
CA LEU A 3 -4.93 -4.90 4.75
C LEU A 3 -4.93 -3.42 5.14
N ARG A 4 -5.86 -2.99 5.99
CA ARG A 4 -6.02 -1.57 6.40
C ARG A 4 -5.99 -0.59 5.22
N VAL A 5 -6.57 -1.00 4.09
CA VAL A 5 -6.66 -0.13 2.90
C VAL A 5 -7.65 1.00 3.19
N PRO A 6 -7.21 2.26 3.19
CA PRO A 6 -8.04 3.39 3.60
C PRO A 6 -9.07 3.79 2.54
N SER A 7 -8.79 3.53 1.28
CA SER A 7 -9.60 3.98 0.15
C SER A 7 -9.79 2.86 -0.86
N ILE A 8 -11.00 2.73 -1.39
CA ILE A 8 -11.33 1.74 -2.41
C ILE A 8 -11.99 2.44 -3.58
N VAL A 9 -11.40 2.27 -4.76
CA VAL A 9 -11.92 2.75 -6.03
C VAL A 9 -12.22 1.55 -6.93
N PHE A 10 -13.40 1.50 -7.51
CA PHE A 10 -13.76 0.51 -8.51
C PHE A 10 -13.59 1.07 -9.92
N ALA A 11 -12.68 0.50 -10.70
CA ALA A 11 -12.51 0.81 -12.10
C ALA A 11 -13.24 -0.23 -12.96
N VAL A 12 -14.35 0.18 -13.59
CA VAL A 12 -15.16 -0.68 -14.45
C VAL A 12 -14.61 -0.61 -15.88
N ASN A 13 -13.86 -1.63 -16.29
CA ASN A 13 -13.13 -1.63 -17.54
C ASN A 13 -13.87 -2.39 -18.66
N LYS A 14 -13.43 -2.18 -19.89
CA LYS A 14 -13.90 -2.87 -21.11
C LYS A 14 -15.33 -2.52 -21.56
N LEU A 15 -15.90 -1.44 -21.08
CA LEU A 15 -17.22 -0.98 -21.51
C LEU A 15 -17.23 -0.54 -22.99
N ASP A 16 -16.08 -0.13 -23.51
CA ASP A 16 -15.88 0.18 -24.93
C ASP A 16 -16.13 -1.00 -25.86
N ALA A 17 -16.04 -2.24 -25.38
CA ALA A 17 -16.34 -3.45 -26.15
C ALA A 17 -17.84 -3.67 -26.36
N LEU A 18 -18.69 -2.97 -25.62
CA LEU A 18 -20.15 -3.06 -25.73
C LEU A 18 -20.75 -2.11 -26.78
N GLU A 19 -19.94 -1.20 -27.30
CA GLU A 19 -20.37 -0.21 -28.31
C GLU A 19 -19.52 -0.35 -29.57
N ASP A 20 -20.18 -0.59 -30.68
CA ASP A 20 -19.58 -0.63 -32.01
C ASP A 20 -20.13 0.53 -32.85
N ALA A 21 -19.27 1.46 -33.24
CA ALA A 21 -19.65 2.60 -34.06
C ALA A 21 -20.31 2.20 -35.38
N ALA A 22 -20.06 1.00 -35.89
CA ALA A 22 -20.68 0.45 -37.09
C ALA A 22 -22.08 -0.14 -36.84
N LYS A 23 -22.51 -0.26 -35.57
CA LYS A 23 -23.76 -0.90 -35.16
C LYS A 23 -24.57 0.05 -34.26
N PRO A 24 -25.44 0.90 -34.83
CA PRO A 24 -26.23 1.86 -34.06
C PRO A 24 -27.06 1.24 -32.92
N GLU A 25 -27.44 -0.03 -33.05
CA GLU A 25 -28.18 -0.79 -32.04
C GLU A 25 -27.39 -1.03 -30.75
N THR A 26 -26.07 -0.85 -30.78
CA THR A 26 -25.22 -0.98 -29.58
C THR A 26 -25.08 0.31 -28.79
N SER A 27 -25.61 1.43 -29.32
CA SER A 27 -25.54 2.74 -28.67
C SER A 27 -26.21 2.73 -27.30
N GLY A 28 -25.50 3.23 -26.28
CA GLY A 28 -25.99 3.29 -24.90
C GLY A 28 -25.87 1.99 -24.12
N GLN A 29 -25.37 0.91 -24.73
CA GLN A 29 -25.16 -0.36 -24.00
C GLN A 29 -24.08 -0.21 -22.91
N ALA A 30 -23.02 0.52 -23.20
CA ALA A 30 -21.97 0.81 -22.23
C ALA A 30 -22.51 1.61 -21.02
N THR A 31 -23.34 2.63 -21.27
CA THR A 31 -23.99 3.39 -20.22
C THR A 31 -24.90 2.52 -19.33
N THR A 32 -25.75 1.72 -19.96
CA THR A 32 -26.66 0.82 -19.24
C THR A 32 -25.87 -0.22 -18.41
N ALA A 33 -24.82 -0.79 -18.98
CA ALA A 33 -23.96 -1.74 -18.29
C ALA A 33 -23.24 -1.08 -17.10
N PHE A 34 -22.70 0.12 -17.28
CA PHE A 34 -22.04 0.85 -16.21
C PHE A 34 -23.00 1.15 -15.03
N VAL A 35 -24.20 1.61 -15.30
CA VAL A 35 -25.22 1.86 -14.26
C VAL A 35 -25.54 0.58 -13.48
N ASN A 36 -25.79 -0.52 -14.17
CA ASN A 36 -26.11 -1.81 -13.52
C ASN A 36 -24.95 -2.33 -12.68
N ILE A 37 -23.72 -2.28 -13.20
CA ILE A 37 -22.52 -2.70 -12.49
C ILE A 37 -22.29 -1.82 -11.26
N SER A 38 -22.44 -0.51 -11.40
CA SER A 38 -22.28 0.46 -10.29
C SER A 38 -23.26 0.19 -9.15
N HIS A 39 -24.54 -0.09 -9.49
CA HIS A 39 -25.53 -0.47 -8.49
C HIS A 39 -25.15 -1.78 -7.78
N ALA A 40 -24.74 -2.80 -8.53
CA ALA A 40 -24.31 -4.07 -7.96
C ALA A 40 -23.09 -3.92 -7.04
N LEU A 41 -22.07 -3.15 -7.46
CA LEU A 41 -20.87 -2.87 -6.67
C LEU A 41 -21.20 -2.09 -5.40
N THR A 42 -22.09 -1.10 -5.49
CA THR A 42 -22.54 -0.32 -4.32
C THR A 42 -23.28 -1.20 -3.31
N ALA A 43 -24.19 -2.07 -3.79
CA ALA A 43 -24.91 -2.99 -2.94
C ALA A 43 -23.96 -4.01 -2.25
N PHE A 44 -23.01 -4.54 -3.00
CA PHE A 44 -21.96 -5.43 -2.48
C PHE A 44 -21.13 -4.75 -1.40
N ALA A 45 -20.61 -3.56 -1.70
CA ALA A 45 -19.77 -2.80 -0.79
C ALA A 45 -20.51 -2.48 0.53
N LYS A 46 -21.78 -2.06 0.42
CA LYS A 46 -22.65 -1.83 1.59
C LYS A 46 -22.84 -3.07 2.43
N ALA A 47 -23.11 -4.22 1.80
CA ALA A 47 -23.28 -5.50 2.50
C ALA A 47 -21.98 -5.96 3.19
N ALA A 48 -20.82 -5.66 2.58
CA ALA A 48 -19.50 -5.99 3.12
C ALA A 48 -18.95 -4.94 4.12
N GLY A 49 -19.66 -3.85 4.39
CA GLY A 49 -19.19 -2.78 5.27
C GLY A 49 -17.98 -2.03 4.71
N ILE A 50 -17.88 -1.94 3.37
CA ILE A 50 -16.77 -1.28 2.66
C ILE A 50 -17.19 0.13 2.27
N ALA A 51 -16.39 1.14 2.67
CA ALA A 51 -16.52 2.49 2.17
C ALA A 51 -15.86 2.59 0.78
N VAL A 52 -16.65 2.93 -0.23
CA VAL A 52 -16.18 3.13 -1.62
C VAL A 52 -15.96 4.60 -1.85
N THR A 53 -14.76 4.96 -2.33
CA THR A 53 -14.42 6.34 -2.65
C THR A 53 -15.02 6.76 -3.99
N ALA A 54 -14.86 5.92 -5.01
CA ALA A 54 -15.40 6.19 -6.34
C ALA A 54 -15.64 4.90 -7.13
N ILE A 55 -16.54 5.00 -8.15
CA ILE A 55 -16.73 3.98 -9.18
C ILE A 55 -16.60 4.68 -10.52
N VAL A 56 -15.59 4.31 -11.31
CA VAL A 56 -15.20 4.99 -12.55
C VAL A 56 -15.28 4.03 -13.73
N PRO A 57 -16.00 4.37 -14.82
CA PRO A 57 -15.91 3.63 -16.05
C PRO A 57 -14.61 3.96 -16.75
N ILE A 58 -13.84 2.95 -17.15
CA ILE A 58 -12.59 3.15 -17.88
C ILE A 58 -12.54 2.30 -19.14
N SER A 59 -11.79 2.75 -20.13
CA SER A 59 -11.29 1.91 -21.20
C SER A 59 -9.76 1.96 -21.21
N ALA A 60 -9.13 0.92 -20.69
CA ALA A 60 -7.67 0.81 -20.73
C ALA A 60 -7.12 0.75 -22.17
N LEU A 61 -7.94 0.27 -23.14
CA LEU A 61 -7.57 0.20 -24.54
C LEU A 61 -7.59 1.58 -25.23
N LYS A 62 -8.65 2.37 -24.97
CA LYS A 62 -8.87 3.68 -25.62
C LYS A 62 -8.39 4.86 -24.76
N GLY A 63 -8.02 4.62 -23.52
CA GLY A 63 -7.59 5.65 -22.57
C GLY A 63 -8.74 6.42 -21.89
N HIS A 64 -10.01 6.11 -22.18
CA HIS A 64 -11.14 6.83 -21.63
C HIS A 64 -11.15 6.77 -20.09
N ASN A 65 -11.23 7.93 -19.44
CA ASN A 65 -11.24 8.14 -17.98
C ASN A 65 -10.05 7.47 -17.25
N VAL A 66 -8.93 7.24 -17.92
CA VAL A 66 -7.71 6.72 -17.29
C VAL A 66 -6.84 7.86 -16.79
N VAL A 67 -6.35 8.71 -17.68
CA VAL A 67 -5.53 9.89 -17.39
C VAL A 67 -6.34 11.16 -17.51
N GLU A 68 -7.11 11.28 -18.59
CA GLU A 68 -7.99 12.41 -18.84
C GLU A 68 -9.45 11.97 -18.81
N SER A 69 -10.31 12.83 -18.32
CA SER A 69 -11.75 12.58 -18.30
C SER A 69 -12.33 12.57 -19.72
N ALA A 70 -13.04 11.51 -20.07
CA ALA A 70 -13.83 11.40 -21.30
C ALA A 70 -15.26 11.84 -21.01
N GLU A 71 -15.51 13.14 -21.11
CA GLU A 71 -16.76 13.78 -20.71
C GLU A 71 -17.98 13.09 -21.33
N GLY A 72 -18.93 12.68 -20.47
CA GLY A 72 -20.18 12.04 -20.87
C GLY A 72 -20.08 10.60 -21.34
N TRP A 73 -18.87 10.03 -21.48
CA TRP A 73 -18.74 8.61 -21.85
C TRP A 73 -19.31 7.70 -20.75
N CYS A 74 -20.15 6.76 -21.14
CA CYS A 74 -20.94 5.91 -20.23
C CYS A 74 -21.88 6.69 -19.28
N GLY A 75 -22.24 7.95 -19.64
CA GLY A 75 -23.03 8.83 -18.77
C GLY A 75 -22.28 9.33 -17.55
N TYR A 76 -20.98 9.14 -17.49
CA TYR A 76 -20.11 9.56 -16.39
C TYR A 76 -19.65 11.02 -16.59
N GLN A 77 -19.66 11.80 -15.51
CA GLN A 77 -19.25 13.20 -15.50
C GLN A 77 -18.28 13.51 -14.35
N GLY A 78 -17.66 12.49 -13.81
CA GLY A 78 -16.67 12.63 -12.74
C GLY A 78 -15.25 12.75 -13.28
N GLU A 79 -14.32 12.74 -12.35
CA GLU A 79 -12.88 12.81 -12.58
C GLU A 79 -12.34 11.52 -13.20
N SER A 80 -11.18 11.62 -13.86
CA SER A 80 -10.43 10.46 -14.34
C SER A 80 -9.91 9.59 -13.19
N LEU A 81 -9.55 8.36 -13.49
CA LEU A 81 -8.96 7.47 -12.50
C LEU A 81 -7.68 8.05 -11.88
N LEU A 82 -6.84 8.71 -12.70
CA LEU A 82 -5.61 9.33 -12.22
C LEU A 82 -5.90 10.47 -11.24
N GLU A 83 -6.80 11.39 -11.59
CA GLU A 83 -7.18 12.51 -10.71
C GLU A 83 -7.71 12.01 -9.37
N ILE A 84 -8.61 11.02 -9.38
CA ILE A 84 -9.12 10.40 -8.15
C ILE A 84 -7.97 9.79 -7.32
N LEU A 85 -7.02 9.08 -7.95
CA LEU A 85 -5.91 8.45 -7.23
C LEU A 85 -4.95 9.47 -6.62
N GLU A 86 -4.76 10.62 -7.27
CA GLU A 86 -3.92 11.72 -6.77
C GLU A 86 -4.56 12.43 -5.56
N GLU A 87 -5.88 12.48 -5.51
CA GLU A 87 -6.63 13.10 -4.40
C GLU A 87 -6.86 12.16 -3.20
N LEU A 88 -6.58 10.85 -3.36
CA LEU A 88 -6.76 9.92 -2.24
C LEU A 88 -5.93 10.32 -1.03
N PRO A 89 -6.52 10.33 0.17
CA PRO A 89 -5.78 10.66 1.38
C PRO A 89 -4.66 9.66 1.60
N ALA A 90 -3.42 10.15 1.64
CA ALA A 90 -2.28 9.35 2.09
C ALA A 90 -2.46 9.06 3.58
N THR A 91 -2.42 7.79 3.97
CA THR A 91 -2.38 7.44 5.40
C THR A 91 -1.03 7.90 5.96
N PRO A 92 -0.99 8.89 6.85
CA PRO A 92 0.27 9.31 7.44
C PRO A 92 0.89 8.13 8.20
N PRO A 93 2.22 7.97 8.14
CA PRO A 93 2.90 6.94 8.91
C PRO A 93 2.67 7.19 10.40
N GLU A 94 2.39 6.13 11.17
CA GLU A 94 2.19 6.18 12.61
C GLU A 94 3.55 6.39 13.32
N THR A 95 4.04 7.63 13.36
CA THR A 95 5.35 7.99 13.93
C THR A 95 5.33 8.19 15.44
N ASP A 96 4.19 8.62 15.98
CA ASP A 96 4.03 9.03 17.40
C ASP A 96 3.55 7.90 18.33
N VAL A 97 3.68 6.66 17.88
CA VAL A 97 3.34 5.45 18.63
C VAL A 97 4.60 4.62 18.89
N PRO A 98 4.58 3.67 19.84
CA PRO A 98 5.71 2.82 20.12
C PRO A 98 6.25 2.12 18.86
N PHE A 99 7.57 1.97 18.79
CA PHE A 99 8.24 1.29 17.70
C PHE A 99 7.76 -0.17 17.57
N ALA A 100 7.37 -0.54 16.36
CA ALA A 100 7.09 -1.92 15.99
C ALA A 100 7.76 -2.25 14.66
N PHE A 101 8.44 -3.40 14.64
CA PHE A 101 9.26 -3.83 13.51
C PHE A 101 9.09 -5.33 13.27
N PRO A 102 8.17 -5.76 12.38
CA PRO A 102 8.09 -7.14 11.94
C PRO A 102 9.34 -7.53 11.15
N VAL A 103 10.09 -8.52 11.66
CA VAL A 103 11.25 -9.04 10.95
C VAL A 103 10.78 -9.91 9.77
N GLN A 104 11.24 -9.58 8.58
CA GLN A 104 10.92 -10.29 7.34
C GLN A 104 12.06 -11.16 6.84
N TRP A 105 13.30 -10.77 7.14
CA TRP A 105 14.50 -11.47 6.71
C TRP A 105 15.61 -11.30 7.72
N VAL A 106 16.43 -12.35 7.92
CA VAL A 106 17.61 -12.32 8.78
C VAL A 106 18.84 -12.61 7.93
N GLU A 107 19.73 -11.63 7.82
CA GLU A 107 21.02 -11.76 7.17
C GLU A 107 22.11 -12.03 8.21
N LYS A 108 22.97 -13.02 7.96
CA LYS A 108 24.12 -13.31 8.83
C LYS A 108 25.38 -12.73 8.21
N PHE A 109 26.15 -11.99 8.99
CA PHE A 109 27.50 -11.59 8.60
C PHE A 109 28.44 -12.79 8.72
N SER A 110 28.97 -13.24 7.61
CA SER A 110 29.93 -14.34 7.58
C SER A 110 31.42 -13.91 7.72
N ALA A 111 31.68 -12.59 7.62
CA ALA A 111 33.04 -12.07 7.44
C ALA A 111 33.59 -11.20 8.59
N SER A 112 32.85 -10.95 9.68
CA SER A 112 33.34 -10.15 10.80
C SER A 112 33.83 -11.02 11.96
N SER A 113 35.08 -10.86 12.35
CA SER A 113 35.65 -11.42 13.58
C SER A 113 35.24 -10.64 14.84
N ASP A 114 34.61 -9.48 14.67
CA ASP A 114 34.10 -8.65 15.75
C ASP A 114 32.69 -9.10 16.14
N THR A 115 32.59 -9.74 17.30
CA THR A 115 31.35 -10.26 17.87
C THR A 115 30.67 -9.28 18.84
N SER A 116 31.24 -8.09 19.06
CA SER A 116 30.72 -7.08 19.98
C SER A 116 29.43 -6.41 19.45
N GLN A 117 29.21 -6.48 18.15
CA GLN A 117 27.95 -6.12 17.50
C GLN A 117 27.37 -7.42 16.95
N GLY A 118 26.12 -7.74 17.27
CA GLY A 118 25.47 -8.98 16.83
C GLY A 118 25.76 -9.34 15.38
N ARG A 119 25.94 -10.62 15.08
CA ARG A 119 26.29 -11.13 13.74
C ARG A 119 25.12 -11.13 12.76
N ARG A 120 23.97 -10.58 13.13
CA ARG A 120 22.73 -10.63 12.33
C ARG A 120 22.23 -9.25 12.04
N ILE A 121 21.76 -9.06 10.80
CA ILE A 121 20.93 -7.91 10.44
C ILE A 121 19.49 -8.42 10.33
N PHE A 122 18.59 -7.79 11.05
CA PHE A 122 17.16 -8.04 10.97
C PHE A 122 16.56 -7.07 9.98
N TRP A 123 16.13 -7.55 8.82
CA TRP A 123 15.52 -6.75 7.77
C TRP A 123 14.00 -6.77 7.88
N GLY A 124 13.37 -5.62 7.66
CA GLY A 124 11.93 -5.48 7.66
C GLY A 124 11.49 -4.07 7.33
N ARG A 125 10.20 -3.83 7.51
CA ARG A 125 9.61 -2.49 7.39
C ARG A 125 9.18 -2.02 8.76
N VAL A 126 9.57 -0.80 9.14
CA VAL A 126 9.09 -0.16 10.37
C VAL A 126 7.58 0.02 10.24
N ALA A 127 6.81 -0.71 11.04
CA ALA A 127 5.35 -0.66 11.01
C ALA A 127 4.83 0.59 11.70
N THR A 128 5.39 0.91 12.88
CA THR A 128 5.02 2.08 13.67
C THR A 128 6.23 2.68 14.38
N GLY A 129 6.14 3.95 14.75
CA GLY A 129 7.17 4.67 15.47
C GLY A 129 8.43 4.92 14.65
N SER A 130 9.56 4.98 15.32
CA SER A 130 10.87 5.16 14.70
C SER A 130 11.93 4.35 15.43
N VAL A 131 13.04 4.05 14.74
CA VAL A 131 14.18 3.34 15.29
C VAL A 131 15.49 4.08 15.00
N GLN A 132 16.36 4.15 16.00
CA GLN A 132 17.71 4.70 15.88
C GLN A 132 18.71 3.92 16.73
N ALA A 133 19.98 4.07 16.44
CA ALA A 133 21.06 3.46 17.24
C ALA A 133 21.00 3.97 18.68
N GLY A 134 21.30 3.10 19.65
CA GLY A 134 21.24 3.37 21.09
C GLY A 134 19.86 3.17 21.72
N GLN A 135 18.82 2.94 20.93
CA GLN A 135 17.46 2.72 21.44
C GLN A 135 17.34 1.30 22.03
N GLN A 136 16.75 1.20 23.22
CA GLN A 136 16.42 -0.10 23.82
C GLN A 136 15.08 -0.60 23.24
N ILE A 137 15.05 -1.85 22.82
CA ILE A 137 13.88 -2.51 22.26
C ILE A 137 13.57 -3.81 22.98
N LYS A 138 12.33 -4.28 22.87
CA LYS A 138 11.88 -5.58 23.34
C LYS A 138 11.69 -6.51 22.14
N VAL A 139 12.32 -7.66 22.18
CA VAL A 139 12.22 -8.70 21.14
C VAL A 139 11.08 -9.65 21.47
N LEU A 140 10.20 -9.88 20.53
CA LEU A 140 9.07 -10.80 20.68
C LEU A 140 9.29 -12.04 19.80
N PRO A 141 8.83 -13.21 20.21
CA PRO A 141 8.00 -13.49 21.39
C PRO A 141 8.78 -13.68 22.70
N SER A 142 10.14 -13.72 22.66
CA SER A 142 10.97 -14.07 23.82
C SER A 142 10.86 -13.08 24.99
N GLY A 143 10.48 -11.84 24.73
CA GLY A 143 10.41 -10.77 25.72
C GLY A 143 11.76 -10.20 26.15
N GLN A 144 12.86 -10.66 25.54
CA GLN A 144 14.20 -10.16 25.83
C GLN A 144 14.36 -8.70 25.41
N THR A 145 15.19 -7.97 26.15
CA THR A 145 15.58 -6.61 25.82
C THR A 145 16.94 -6.59 25.16
N ALA A 146 17.09 -5.78 24.10
CA ALA A 146 18.36 -5.56 23.43
C ALA A 146 18.48 -4.07 23.05
N THR A 147 19.70 -3.61 22.84
CA THR A 147 19.97 -2.26 22.35
C THR A 147 20.25 -2.30 20.86
N VAL A 148 19.66 -1.37 20.13
CA VAL A 148 19.95 -1.20 18.71
C VAL A 148 21.36 -0.67 18.55
N ALA A 149 22.27 -1.51 18.04
CA ALA A 149 23.66 -1.11 17.79
C ALA A 149 23.78 -0.26 16.54
N GLN A 150 23.03 -0.62 15.49
CA GLN A 150 23.06 0.08 14.22
C GLN A 150 21.72 -0.04 13.49
N VAL A 151 21.34 1.01 12.77
CA VAL A 151 20.21 1.00 11.82
C VAL A 151 20.72 1.29 10.43
N LEU A 152 20.40 0.43 9.48
CA LEU A 152 20.78 0.53 8.08
C LEU A 152 19.55 0.87 7.24
N ARG A 153 19.66 1.91 6.41
CA ARG A 153 18.67 2.20 5.38
C ARG A 153 18.82 1.22 4.21
N TYR A 154 17.93 1.28 3.25
CA TYR A 154 17.98 0.46 2.03
C TYR A 154 19.33 0.55 1.28
N THR A 155 20.04 1.67 1.37
CA THR A 155 21.41 1.87 0.84
C THR A 155 22.51 1.37 1.78
N ARG A 156 22.15 0.67 2.87
CA ARG A 156 23.06 0.26 3.97
C ARG A 156 23.79 1.44 4.65
N GLN A 157 23.27 2.64 4.49
CA GLN A 157 23.81 3.81 5.20
C GLN A 157 23.21 3.89 6.60
N PRO A 158 24.02 4.20 7.64
CA PRO A 158 23.52 4.40 9.01
C PRO A 158 22.53 5.58 9.08
N GLY A 159 21.52 5.45 9.92
CA GLY A 159 20.59 6.56 10.17
C GLY A 159 19.31 6.12 10.86
N ALA A 160 18.57 7.06 11.42
CA ALA A 160 17.24 6.80 11.96
C ALA A 160 16.25 6.47 10.84
N VAL A 161 15.33 5.56 11.11
CA VAL A 161 14.28 5.14 10.17
C VAL A 161 12.91 5.22 10.84
N GLN A 162 11.97 5.87 10.16
CA GLN A 162 10.60 6.06 10.62
C GLN A 162 9.64 5.02 10.03
N ALA A 163 8.44 4.96 10.62
CA ALA A 163 7.34 4.15 10.13
C ALA A 163 7.13 4.30 8.62
N GLY A 164 6.80 3.20 7.97
CA GLY A 164 6.58 3.15 6.52
C GLY A 164 7.84 2.89 5.68
N HIS A 165 9.04 2.91 6.27
CA HIS A 165 10.30 2.68 5.54
C HIS A 165 10.92 1.33 5.90
N SER A 166 11.66 0.76 4.95
CA SER A 166 12.44 -0.47 5.19
C SER A 166 13.75 -0.14 5.89
N ALA A 167 14.15 -1.02 6.82
CA ALA A 167 15.37 -0.89 7.59
C ALA A 167 16.04 -2.25 7.82
N GLY A 168 17.35 -2.22 8.02
CA GLY A 168 18.09 -3.30 8.65
C GLY A 168 18.46 -2.88 10.08
N VAL A 169 18.13 -3.69 11.07
CA VAL A 169 18.44 -3.44 12.47
C VAL A 169 19.51 -4.43 12.94
N VAL A 170 20.57 -3.90 13.52
CA VAL A 170 21.64 -4.67 14.17
C VAL A 170 21.51 -4.46 15.67
N LEU A 171 21.56 -5.55 16.43
CA LEU A 171 21.45 -5.49 17.89
C LEU A 171 22.83 -5.67 18.55
N ASP A 172 22.96 -5.20 19.78
CA ASP A 172 24.17 -5.29 20.63
C ASP A 172 24.53 -6.73 21.03
N ARG A 173 23.61 -7.65 20.83
CA ARG A 173 23.76 -9.07 21.17
C ARG A 173 23.02 -9.97 20.20
N GLU A 174 23.33 -11.25 20.21
CA GLU A 174 22.54 -12.24 19.49
C GLU A 174 21.22 -12.49 20.22
N VAL A 175 20.12 -12.41 19.48
CA VAL A 175 18.76 -12.73 19.94
C VAL A 175 18.07 -13.57 18.88
N ASP A 176 17.16 -14.41 19.33
CA ASP A 176 16.27 -15.16 18.45
C ASP A 176 14.94 -14.40 18.32
N VAL A 177 14.52 -14.22 17.09
CA VAL A 177 13.29 -13.52 16.68
C VAL A 177 12.36 -14.47 15.94
#